data_e1cbf431469dc06fd45af5728a79ab67
#
_entry.id   e1cbf431469dc06fd45af5728a79ab67
#
_cell.length_a   1.000
_cell.length_b   1.000
_cell.length_c   1.000
_cell.angle_alpha   90.00
_cell.angle_beta   90.00
_cell.angle_gamma   90.00
#
_symmetry.space_group_name_H-M   'P 1'
#
loop_
_entity.id
_entity.type
_entity.pdbx_description
1 polymer ?
#
loop_
_entity_poly.entity_id
_entity_poly.type
_entity_poly.pdbx_seq_one_letter_code
_entity_poly.pdbx_strand_id
1 'polypeptide(L)'
;MQSQATYNYKVVRQFAVMTVIWGIVGMLVGVIIAAQLVWPELNVHEFLSYGRLRPLHTNAVIFAFGGCALFATSYYCVQRTSHAPLFAPGLAAFTFWGWQAVIVMAALSLPLGFTQGKEYAELEWPIDILITLVWVSYAVVFFGTIVKRTVSHIYVANWFFGGFILTVAVLHLVNSAAVPVFAAGVLTPKSYSAYAGVQDAMIQWWYGHNAVGFFLTAGFLGMMYYFVPKQAGRPVYSYRLSVVHFWALIFTYMWAGPHHLHYTALPDWTQSVGMIFSLILLAPSWGGMINGIMKLSGAWHKLRDDPILKFMITSLSFYGMSTFEGPMMSIKTVNALSHYTDWTVGHVHSGALGWVAMISIGSIYYLLPRLFGKPEMHSKKLIEVHFWIATIGVVLYIASMWIAGVMQGLMWRATNVDGTLTYSFVESVKATYPFWTIRLLGGLLFLSGMFIMAWNMFLTMAGGKAVDAPVLAPAGAH
;
A
#
# COMPACT_ATOMS: atom_id res chain seq x y z
N MET A 1 -35.45 -25.45 -13.24
CA MET A 1 -34.60 -24.32 -13.60
C MET A 1 -33.28 -24.48 -12.87
N GLN A 2 -32.17 -24.73 -13.56
CA GLN A 2 -30.84 -24.70 -12.92
C GLN A 2 -30.62 -23.25 -12.44
N SER A 3 -30.31 -23.07 -11.16
CA SER A 3 -29.98 -21.76 -10.62
C SER A 3 -28.74 -21.25 -11.35
N GLN A 4 -28.86 -20.09 -11.98
CA GLN A 4 -27.71 -19.46 -12.63
C GLN A 4 -26.62 -19.21 -11.59
N ALA A 5 -25.38 -19.63 -11.86
CA ALA A 5 -24.25 -19.41 -10.96
C ALA A 5 -24.06 -17.91 -10.73
N THR A 6 -23.75 -17.52 -9.48
CA THR A 6 -23.50 -16.13 -9.09
C THR A 6 -22.06 -15.96 -8.64
N TYR A 7 -21.54 -14.74 -8.79
CA TYR A 7 -20.25 -14.37 -8.21
C TYR A 7 -20.32 -14.36 -6.68
N ASN A 8 -19.25 -14.74 -6.01
CA ASN A 8 -19.18 -14.68 -4.55
C ASN A 8 -18.76 -13.25 -4.11
N TYR A 9 -19.75 -12.37 -3.91
CA TYR A 9 -19.48 -11.02 -3.43
C TYR A 9 -19.53 -10.90 -1.89
N LYS A 10 -19.90 -11.94 -1.15
CA LYS A 10 -19.92 -11.89 0.31
C LYS A 10 -18.55 -11.52 0.87
N VAL A 11 -17.51 -12.24 0.51
CA VAL A 11 -16.13 -11.99 0.96
C VAL A 11 -15.60 -10.64 0.46
N VAL A 12 -15.98 -10.23 -0.76
CA VAL A 12 -15.64 -8.91 -1.32
C VAL A 12 -16.25 -7.78 -0.48
N ARG A 13 -17.54 -7.90 -0.10
CA ARG A 13 -18.23 -6.94 0.78
C ARG A 13 -17.53 -6.83 2.14
N GLN A 14 -17.19 -7.95 2.74
CA GLN A 14 -16.51 -8.01 4.03
C GLN A 14 -15.16 -7.27 3.97
N PHE A 15 -14.31 -7.57 3.01
CA PHE A 15 -13.03 -6.88 2.84
C PHE A 15 -13.20 -5.40 2.50
N ALA A 16 -14.18 -5.03 1.66
CA ALA A 16 -14.45 -3.63 1.30
C ALA A 16 -14.84 -2.77 2.52
N VAL A 17 -15.67 -3.32 3.43
CA VAL A 17 -16.03 -2.65 4.67
C VAL A 17 -14.82 -2.52 5.59
N MET A 18 -14.07 -3.62 5.79
CA MET A 18 -12.89 -3.62 6.65
C MET A 18 -11.77 -2.73 6.12
N THR A 19 -11.68 -2.50 4.81
CA THR A 19 -10.77 -1.50 4.24
C THR A 19 -10.98 -0.12 4.87
N VAL A 20 -12.21 0.34 4.96
CA VAL A 20 -12.49 1.68 5.51
C VAL A 20 -12.31 1.71 7.03
N ILE A 21 -12.73 0.66 7.72
CA ILE A 21 -12.54 0.55 9.18
C ILE A 21 -11.05 0.60 9.54
N TRP A 22 -10.24 -0.26 8.94
CA TRP A 22 -8.80 -0.29 9.20
C TRP A 22 -8.08 0.95 8.65
N GLY A 23 -8.59 1.56 7.58
CA GLY A 23 -8.10 2.85 7.09
C GLY A 23 -8.25 3.94 8.15
N ILE A 24 -9.42 4.06 8.76
CA ILE A 24 -9.65 5.01 9.86
C ILE A 24 -8.73 4.71 11.04
N VAL A 25 -8.68 3.46 11.49
CA VAL A 25 -7.86 3.05 12.66
C VAL A 25 -6.37 3.32 12.38
N GLY A 26 -5.84 2.86 11.25
CA GLY A 26 -4.43 3.04 10.92
C GLY A 26 -4.03 4.51 10.75
N MET A 27 -4.88 5.31 10.10
CA MET A 27 -4.63 6.75 9.92
C MET A 27 -4.80 7.53 11.23
N LEU A 28 -5.72 7.11 12.12
CA LEU A 28 -5.86 7.69 13.46
C LEU A 28 -4.58 7.47 14.29
N VAL A 29 -4.01 6.26 14.27
CA VAL A 29 -2.71 6.02 14.92
C VAL A 29 -1.63 6.91 14.31
N GLY A 30 -1.65 7.12 12.99
CA GLY A 30 -0.74 8.04 12.30
C GLY A 30 -0.87 9.49 12.78
N VAL A 31 -2.09 9.97 12.99
CA VAL A 31 -2.36 11.30 13.55
C VAL A 31 -1.86 11.40 15.00
N ILE A 32 -2.06 10.35 15.80
CA ILE A 32 -1.56 10.30 17.19
C ILE A 32 -0.03 10.42 17.22
N ILE A 33 0.69 9.62 16.42
CA ILE A 33 2.16 9.70 16.37
C ILE A 33 2.67 11.02 15.81
N ALA A 34 1.93 11.63 14.87
CA ALA A 34 2.27 12.98 14.39
C ALA A 34 2.07 14.04 15.50
N ALA A 35 1.02 13.89 16.32
CA ALA A 35 0.81 14.75 17.49
C ALA A 35 1.89 14.54 18.56
N GLN A 36 2.36 13.32 18.80
CA GLN A 36 3.45 13.02 19.73
C GLN A 36 4.80 13.65 19.32
N LEU A 37 5.01 13.92 18.04
CA LEU A 37 6.19 14.69 17.59
C LEU A 37 6.07 16.17 17.89
N VAL A 38 4.85 16.75 17.80
CA VAL A 38 4.57 18.15 18.11
C VAL A 38 4.49 18.37 19.63
N TRP A 39 3.88 17.45 20.34
CA TRP A 39 3.72 17.48 21.80
C TRP A 39 4.25 16.17 22.41
N PRO A 40 5.54 16.13 22.78
CA PRO A 40 6.17 14.94 23.36
C PRO A 40 5.49 14.44 24.65
N GLU A 41 4.76 15.32 25.36
CA GLU A 41 3.99 15.01 26.56
C GLU A 41 2.86 13.98 26.29
N LEU A 42 2.44 13.83 25.05
CA LEU A 42 1.47 12.81 24.64
C LEU A 42 2.03 11.38 24.65
N ASN A 43 3.33 11.18 24.92
CA ASN A 43 3.90 9.87 25.20
C ASN A 43 3.62 9.43 26.65
N VAL A 44 2.32 9.32 26.99
CA VAL A 44 1.82 9.14 28.37
C VAL A 44 2.04 7.76 28.96
N HIS A 45 2.34 6.75 28.15
CA HIS A 45 2.48 5.36 28.59
C HIS A 45 3.48 4.61 27.69
N GLU A 46 4.24 3.67 28.28
CA GLU A 46 5.26 2.91 27.56
C GLU A 46 4.70 2.15 26.34
N PHE A 47 3.51 1.55 26.43
CA PHE A 47 2.85 0.82 25.34
C PHE A 47 2.25 1.74 24.27
N LEU A 48 2.05 3.01 24.58
CA LEU A 48 1.48 4.02 23.68
C LEU A 48 2.50 5.07 23.27
N SER A 49 3.77 4.83 23.51
CA SER A 49 4.84 5.72 23.07
C SER A 49 4.99 5.72 21.53
N TYR A 50 5.57 6.79 21.00
CA TYR A 50 5.85 6.93 19.56
C TYR A 50 6.53 5.69 18.97
N GLY A 51 7.56 5.18 19.67
CA GLY A 51 8.32 4.01 19.21
C GLY A 51 7.50 2.72 19.14
N ARG A 52 6.43 2.60 19.93
CA ARG A 52 5.49 1.46 19.89
C ARG A 52 4.38 1.66 18.85
N LEU A 53 3.88 2.87 18.73
CA LEU A 53 2.77 3.18 17.81
C LEU A 53 3.24 3.34 16.36
N ARG A 54 4.50 3.73 16.10
CA ARG A 54 5.00 3.88 14.72
C ARG A 54 4.94 2.58 13.92
N PRO A 55 5.49 1.43 14.36
CA PRO A 55 5.34 0.17 13.63
C PRO A 55 3.88 -0.29 13.56
N LEU A 56 3.06 -0.04 14.58
CA LEU A 56 1.63 -0.30 14.54
C LEU A 56 0.94 0.48 13.43
N HIS A 57 1.22 1.81 13.32
CA HIS A 57 0.70 2.64 12.24
C HIS A 57 1.09 2.09 10.88
N THR A 58 2.37 1.78 10.68
CA THR A 58 2.89 1.29 9.40
C THR A 58 2.21 -0.01 8.98
N ASN A 59 2.14 -1.00 9.88
CA ASN A 59 1.47 -2.27 9.61
C ASN A 59 -0.04 -2.10 9.36
N ALA A 60 -0.70 -1.22 10.11
CA ALA A 60 -2.14 -0.98 9.96
C ALA A 60 -2.48 -0.35 8.59
N VAL A 61 -1.72 0.66 8.14
CA VAL A 61 -2.03 1.32 6.86
C VAL A 61 -1.60 0.48 5.66
N ILE A 62 -0.49 -0.27 5.74
CA ILE A 62 -0.03 -1.11 4.63
C ILE A 62 -0.87 -2.39 4.55
N PHE A 63 -0.91 -3.18 5.62
CA PHE A 63 -1.44 -4.54 5.57
C PHE A 63 -2.90 -4.64 5.99
N ALA A 64 -3.37 -3.84 6.94
CA ALA A 64 -4.78 -3.88 7.29
C ALA A 64 -5.62 -3.07 6.29
N PHE A 65 -5.35 -1.79 6.09
CA PHE A 65 -6.06 -0.97 5.11
C PHE A 65 -5.77 -1.42 3.67
N GLY A 66 -4.51 -1.34 3.24
CA GLY A 66 -4.09 -1.68 1.88
C GLY A 66 -4.31 -3.15 1.56
N GLY A 67 -4.04 -4.07 2.50
CA GLY A 67 -4.30 -5.50 2.33
C GLY A 67 -5.78 -5.81 2.13
N CYS A 68 -6.67 -5.27 2.96
CA CYS A 68 -8.12 -5.45 2.77
C CYS A 68 -8.60 -4.89 1.43
N ALA A 69 -8.06 -3.75 0.99
CA ALA A 69 -8.38 -3.18 -0.32
C ALA A 69 -7.93 -4.11 -1.47
N LEU A 70 -6.73 -4.70 -1.36
CA LEU A 70 -6.20 -5.65 -2.35
C LEU A 70 -7.01 -6.94 -2.39
N PHE A 71 -7.38 -7.53 -1.24
CA PHE A 71 -8.25 -8.71 -1.20
C PHE A 71 -9.62 -8.42 -1.81
N ALA A 72 -10.28 -7.31 -1.44
CA ALA A 72 -11.59 -6.93 -1.99
C ALA A 72 -11.54 -6.79 -3.51
N THR A 73 -10.57 -6.02 -3.99
CA THR A 73 -10.48 -5.64 -5.41
C THR A 73 -9.99 -6.78 -6.29
N SER A 74 -9.02 -7.58 -5.84
CA SER A 74 -8.52 -8.73 -6.60
C SER A 74 -9.56 -9.85 -6.70
N TYR A 75 -10.26 -10.15 -5.59
CA TYR A 75 -11.36 -11.13 -5.61
C TYR A 75 -12.53 -10.68 -6.48
N TYR A 76 -12.85 -9.40 -6.49
CA TYR A 76 -13.85 -8.88 -7.42
C TYR A 76 -13.37 -8.97 -8.87
N CYS A 77 -12.15 -8.49 -9.14
CA CYS A 77 -11.57 -8.43 -10.48
C CYS A 77 -11.43 -9.83 -11.09
N VAL A 78 -10.84 -10.78 -10.37
CA VAL A 78 -10.56 -12.12 -10.90
C VAL A 78 -11.85 -12.85 -11.29
N GLN A 79 -12.91 -12.76 -10.49
CA GLN A 79 -14.21 -13.34 -10.84
C GLN A 79 -14.79 -12.75 -12.12
N ARG A 80 -14.77 -11.40 -12.20
CA ARG A 80 -15.39 -10.67 -13.31
C ARG A 80 -14.64 -10.84 -14.62
N THR A 81 -13.31 -10.94 -14.58
CA THR A 81 -12.46 -11.09 -15.76
C THR A 81 -12.28 -12.54 -16.19
N SER A 82 -12.49 -13.48 -15.29
CA SER A 82 -12.48 -14.94 -15.56
C SER A 82 -13.87 -15.49 -15.95
N HIS A 83 -14.95 -14.70 -15.77
CA HIS A 83 -16.32 -15.16 -15.88
C HIS A 83 -16.57 -16.45 -15.08
N ALA A 84 -16.07 -16.50 -13.85
CA ALA A 84 -16.14 -17.65 -12.95
C ALA A 84 -16.35 -17.16 -11.50
N PRO A 85 -17.12 -17.90 -10.66
CA PRO A 85 -17.16 -17.61 -9.22
C PRO A 85 -15.81 -17.91 -8.57
N LEU A 86 -15.58 -17.41 -7.35
CA LEU A 86 -14.36 -17.72 -6.60
C LEU A 86 -14.22 -19.24 -6.41
N PHE A 87 -13.02 -19.73 -6.67
CA PHE A 87 -12.64 -21.10 -6.34
C PHE A 87 -12.63 -21.28 -4.82
N ALA A 88 -13.10 -22.43 -4.34
CA ALA A 88 -13.10 -22.80 -2.92
C ALA A 88 -13.66 -21.70 -1.98
N PRO A 89 -14.98 -21.42 -1.97
CA PRO A 89 -15.58 -20.33 -1.18
C PRO A 89 -15.29 -20.42 0.33
N GLY A 90 -15.15 -21.63 0.88
CA GLY A 90 -14.75 -21.83 2.27
C GLY A 90 -13.35 -21.32 2.57
N LEU A 91 -12.41 -21.53 1.62
CA LEU A 91 -11.05 -21.04 1.73
C LEU A 91 -10.99 -19.52 1.58
N ALA A 92 -11.83 -18.93 0.73
CA ALA A 92 -11.97 -17.48 0.62
C ALA A 92 -12.50 -16.86 1.93
N ALA A 93 -13.45 -17.52 2.61
CA ALA A 93 -13.91 -17.11 3.94
C ALA A 93 -12.79 -17.24 5.00
N PHE A 94 -11.99 -18.32 4.97
CA PHE A 94 -10.82 -18.45 5.83
C PHE A 94 -9.81 -17.32 5.59
N THR A 95 -9.56 -16.94 4.35
CA THR A 95 -8.68 -15.81 4.01
C THR A 95 -9.16 -14.52 4.70
N PHE A 96 -10.46 -14.26 4.72
CA PHE A 96 -11.00 -13.08 5.40
C PHE A 96 -10.77 -13.13 6.91
N TRP A 97 -11.24 -14.18 7.58
CA TRP A 97 -11.15 -14.27 9.04
C TRP A 97 -9.73 -14.40 9.54
N GLY A 98 -8.90 -15.19 8.85
CA GLY A 98 -7.48 -15.33 9.15
C GLY A 98 -6.73 -14.00 9.03
N TRP A 99 -7.03 -13.20 8.00
CA TRP A 99 -6.43 -11.87 7.86
C TRP A 99 -6.86 -10.90 8.97
N GLN A 100 -8.15 -10.93 9.37
CA GLN A 100 -8.61 -10.13 10.51
C GLN A 100 -7.92 -10.58 11.82
N ALA A 101 -7.72 -11.88 12.01
CA ALA A 101 -6.99 -12.40 13.16
C ALA A 101 -5.53 -11.92 13.18
N VAL A 102 -4.83 -11.97 12.04
CA VAL A 102 -3.46 -11.40 11.89
C VAL A 102 -3.43 -9.94 12.30
N ILE A 103 -4.37 -9.12 11.82
CA ILE A 103 -4.42 -7.69 12.12
C ILE A 103 -4.61 -7.45 13.64
N VAL A 104 -5.52 -8.17 14.27
CA VAL A 104 -5.77 -8.04 15.71
C VAL A 104 -4.56 -8.50 16.52
N MET A 105 -3.93 -9.62 16.16
CA MET A 105 -2.71 -10.09 16.82
C MET A 105 -1.56 -9.09 16.68
N ALA A 106 -1.38 -8.48 15.50
CA ALA A 106 -0.41 -7.42 15.28
C ALA A 106 -0.70 -6.18 16.12
N ALA A 107 -1.98 -5.76 16.19
CA ALA A 107 -2.41 -4.60 16.98
C ALA A 107 -2.17 -4.79 18.50
N LEU A 108 -2.13 -6.02 18.98
CA LEU A 108 -1.80 -6.34 20.36
C LEU A 108 -0.29 -6.51 20.57
N SER A 109 0.39 -7.27 19.72
CA SER A 109 1.79 -7.64 19.92
C SER A 109 2.76 -6.44 19.79
N LEU A 110 2.54 -5.55 18.83
CA LEU A 110 3.45 -4.41 18.58
C LEU A 110 3.51 -3.42 19.75
N PRO A 111 2.40 -2.92 20.32
CA PRO A 111 2.44 -2.07 21.51
C PRO A 111 3.05 -2.77 22.72
N LEU A 112 2.76 -4.06 22.90
CA LEU A 112 3.30 -4.86 24.01
C LEU A 112 4.79 -5.17 23.88
N GLY A 113 5.41 -4.88 22.72
CA GLY A 113 6.84 -5.09 22.49
C GLY A 113 7.23 -6.47 21.98
N PHE A 114 6.26 -7.29 21.61
CA PHE A 114 6.51 -8.51 20.84
C PHE A 114 6.71 -8.14 19.37
N THR A 115 7.92 -7.72 19.04
CA THR A 115 8.28 -7.15 17.75
C THR A 115 9.73 -7.45 17.39
N GLN A 116 10.03 -7.50 16.11
CA GLN A 116 11.37 -7.59 15.54
C GLN A 116 11.81 -6.21 15.00
N GLY A 117 13.11 -6.06 14.67
CA GLY A 117 13.67 -4.84 14.11
C GLY A 117 13.60 -4.74 12.59
N LYS A 118 12.84 -5.59 11.91
CA LYS A 118 12.70 -5.60 10.44
C LYS A 118 11.55 -4.73 10.01
N GLU A 119 11.83 -3.63 9.32
CA GLU A 119 10.79 -2.71 8.85
C GLU A 119 9.83 -3.39 7.86
N TYR A 120 8.53 -3.20 8.06
CA TYR A 120 7.41 -3.87 7.36
C TYR A 120 7.30 -5.38 7.65
N ALA A 121 8.09 -5.91 8.58
CA ALA A 121 8.11 -7.32 8.99
C ALA A 121 8.44 -7.43 10.49
N GLU A 122 7.84 -6.54 11.28
CA GLU A 122 8.08 -6.44 12.72
C GLU A 122 7.43 -7.55 13.53
N LEU A 123 6.55 -8.37 12.93
CA LEU A 123 5.80 -9.41 13.63
C LEU A 123 6.70 -10.61 13.98
N GLU A 124 6.27 -11.35 14.98
CA GLU A 124 7.00 -12.52 15.47
C GLU A 124 6.49 -13.81 14.80
N TRP A 125 7.30 -14.83 14.79
CA TRP A 125 7.13 -16.09 14.09
C TRP A 125 5.73 -16.75 14.19
N PRO A 126 4.97 -16.70 15.33
CA PRO A 126 3.63 -17.31 15.36
C PRO A 126 2.65 -16.60 14.43
N ILE A 127 2.75 -15.26 14.33
CA ILE A 127 1.93 -14.46 13.44
C ILE A 127 2.37 -14.66 11.99
N ASP A 128 3.69 -14.75 11.74
CA ASP A 128 4.24 -15.00 10.38
C ASP A 128 3.77 -16.34 9.81
N ILE A 129 3.64 -17.38 10.64
CA ILE A 129 3.03 -18.66 10.22
C ILE A 129 1.58 -18.46 9.81
N LEU A 130 0.79 -17.75 10.60
CA LEU A 130 -0.61 -17.49 10.25
C LEU A 130 -0.72 -16.65 8.96
N ILE A 131 0.13 -15.64 8.79
CA ILE A 131 0.24 -14.86 7.54
C ILE A 131 0.50 -15.80 6.36
N THR A 132 1.45 -16.72 6.49
CA THR A 132 1.79 -17.70 5.45
C THR A 132 0.57 -18.54 5.08
N LEU A 133 -0.15 -19.08 6.06
CA LEU A 133 -1.35 -19.90 5.81
C LEU A 133 -2.46 -19.13 5.10
N VAL A 134 -2.71 -17.90 5.54
CA VAL A 134 -3.70 -17.02 4.90
C VAL A 134 -3.27 -16.66 3.49
N TRP A 135 -1.99 -16.35 3.28
CA TRP A 135 -1.46 -15.95 1.97
C TRP A 135 -1.47 -17.08 0.94
N VAL A 136 -1.09 -18.29 1.35
CA VAL A 136 -1.20 -19.49 0.51
C VAL A 136 -2.66 -19.76 0.15
N SER A 137 -3.56 -19.63 1.12
CA SER A 137 -5.00 -19.77 0.88
C SER A 137 -5.52 -18.75 -0.12
N TYR A 138 -5.06 -17.49 -0.02
CA TYR A 138 -5.36 -16.44 -0.98
C TYR A 138 -4.87 -16.80 -2.39
N ALA A 139 -3.63 -17.26 -2.50
CA ALA A 139 -3.06 -17.69 -3.78
C ALA A 139 -3.87 -18.83 -4.41
N VAL A 140 -4.25 -19.85 -3.63
CA VAL A 140 -5.07 -20.98 -4.10
C VAL A 140 -6.43 -20.50 -4.61
N VAL A 141 -7.11 -19.61 -3.90
CA VAL A 141 -8.40 -19.05 -4.32
C VAL A 141 -8.26 -18.23 -5.59
N PHE A 142 -7.28 -17.34 -5.66
CA PHE A 142 -7.06 -16.46 -6.81
C PHE A 142 -6.69 -17.24 -8.07
N PHE A 143 -5.65 -18.07 -8.01
CA PHE A 143 -5.20 -18.85 -9.17
C PHE A 143 -6.17 -19.97 -9.52
N GLY A 144 -6.82 -20.61 -8.55
CA GLY A 144 -7.88 -21.57 -8.79
C GLY A 144 -9.05 -20.95 -9.56
N THR A 145 -9.40 -19.70 -9.29
CA THR A 145 -10.41 -18.96 -10.06
C THR A 145 -9.95 -18.72 -11.51
N ILE A 146 -8.68 -18.38 -11.72
CA ILE A 146 -8.10 -18.21 -13.07
C ILE A 146 -8.12 -19.56 -13.83
N VAL A 147 -7.78 -20.68 -13.18
CA VAL A 147 -7.84 -22.01 -13.80
C VAL A 147 -9.27 -22.37 -14.23
N LYS A 148 -10.27 -21.94 -13.46
CA LYS A 148 -11.69 -22.17 -13.75
C LYS A 148 -12.32 -21.14 -14.70
N ARG A 149 -11.52 -20.24 -15.29
CA ARG A 149 -12.04 -19.22 -16.21
C ARG A 149 -12.73 -19.83 -17.42
N THR A 150 -13.77 -19.15 -17.88
CA THR A 150 -14.52 -19.52 -19.09
C THR A 150 -14.19 -18.64 -20.30
N VAL A 151 -13.19 -17.77 -20.15
CA VAL A 151 -12.63 -16.91 -21.22
C VAL A 151 -11.22 -17.40 -21.58
N SER A 152 -10.81 -17.21 -22.83
CA SER A 152 -9.51 -17.71 -23.32
C SER A 152 -8.31 -16.93 -22.78
N HIS A 153 -8.45 -15.62 -22.56
CA HIS A 153 -7.38 -14.73 -22.15
C HIS A 153 -7.36 -14.50 -20.64
N ILE A 154 -6.19 -14.07 -20.11
CA ILE A 154 -6.03 -13.57 -18.76
C ILE A 154 -5.79 -12.05 -18.88
N TYR A 155 -6.70 -11.26 -18.32
CA TYR A 155 -6.64 -9.81 -18.41
C TYR A 155 -5.45 -9.25 -17.60
N VAL A 156 -4.83 -8.18 -18.10
CA VAL A 156 -3.57 -7.61 -17.54
C VAL A 156 -3.67 -7.27 -16.03
N ALA A 157 -4.82 -6.86 -15.53
CA ALA A 157 -5.00 -6.64 -14.09
C ALA A 157 -4.69 -7.91 -13.26
N ASN A 158 -5.07 -9.08 -13.76
CA ASN A 158 -4.77 -10.36 -13.10
C ASN A 158 -3.28 -10.73 -13.17
N TRP A 159 -2.53 -10.24 -14.14
CA TRP A 159 -1.08 -10.43 -14.16
C TRP A 159 -0.44 -9.68 -13.00
N PHE A 160 -0.82 -8.42 -12.80
CA PHE A 160 -0.32 -7.60 -11.70
C PHE A 160 -0.73 -8.16 -10.32
N PHE A 161 -1.98 -8.58 -10.15
CA PHE A 161 -2.42 -9.25 -8.92
C PHE A 161 -1.70 -10.58 -8.70
N GLY A 162 -1.55 -11.41 -9.75
CA GLY A 162 -0.84 -12.68 -9.66
C GLY A 162 0.64 -12.51 -9.34
N GLY A 163 1.32 -11.55 -10.00
CA GLY A 163 2.71 -11.21 -9.72
C GLY A 163 2.91 -10.74 -8.27
N PHE A 164 2.03 -9.87 -7.78
CA PHE A 164 2.00 -9.43 -6.39
C PHE A 164 1.83 -10.62 -5.42
N ILE A 165 0.84 -11.49 -5.64
CA ILE A 165 0.54 -12.61 -4.74
C ILE A 165 1.74 -13.57 -4.63
N LEU A 166 2.33 -13.96 -5.76
CA LEU A 166 3.47 -14.88 -5.78
C LEU A 166 4.72 -14.27 -5.17
N THR A 167 5.04 -13.04 -5.55
CA THR A 167 6.27 -12.41 -5.07
C THR A 167 6.22 -12.15 -3.57
N VAL A 168 5.09 -11.63 -3.05
CA VAL A 168 4.95 -11.36 -1.62
C VAL A 168 5.02 -12.66 -0.81
N ALA A 169 4.52 -13.80 -1.31
CA ALA A 169 4.70 -15.08 -0.65
C ALA A 169 6.19 -15.42 -0.46
N VAL A 170 6.98 -15.31 -1.52
CA VAL A 170 8.43 -15.60 -1.48
C VAL A 170 9.16 -14.61 -0.56
N LEU A 171 8.85 -13.32 -0.70
CA LEU A 171 9.44 -12.26 0.14
C LEU A 171 9.19 -12.51 1.62
N HIS A 172 7.94 -12.84 1.99
CA HIS A 172 7.56 -13.09 3.38
C HIS A 172 8.30 -14.32 3.92
N LEU A 173 8.25 -15.45 3.22
CA LEU A 173 8.91 -16.69 3.66
C LEU A 173 10.40 -16.52 3.87
N VAL A 174 11.09 -15.84 2.95
CA VAL A 174 12.54 -15.65 3.05
C VAL A 174 12.89 -14.66 4.16
N ASN A 175 12.22 -13.51 4.23
CA ASN A 175 12.56 -12.47 5.21
C ASN A 175 12.16 -12.83 6.64
N SER A 176 11.06 -13.56 6.85
CA SER A 176 10.58 -13.99 8.17
C SER A 176 11.21 -15.30 8.66
N ALA A 177 12.21 -15.84 7.93
CA ALA A 177 12.95 -16.99 8.40
C ALA A 177 13.66 -16.67 9.73
N ALA A 178 13.25 -17.35 10.80
CA ALA A 178 13.66 -17.06 12.15
C ALA A 178 13.82 -18.33 12.99
N VAL A 179 14.66 -18.24 14.03
CA VAL A 179 14.86 -19.31 15.02
C VAL A 179 14.12 -18.91 16.30
N PRO A 180 13.06 -19.62 16.69
CA PRO A 180 12.32 -19.33 17.91
C PRO A 180 13.19 -19.46 19.18
N VAL A 181 12.93 -18.62 20.16
CA VAL A 181 13.63 -18.61 21.43
C VAL A 181 13.02 -19.62 22.40
N PHE A 182 13.85 -20.51 22.94
CA PHE A 182 13.51 -21.37 24.07
C PHE A 182 13.98 -20.71 25.38
N ALA A 183 13.07 -20.49 26.31
CA ALA A 183 13.39 -19.98 27.63
C ALA A 183 12.68 -20.79 28.70
N ALA A 184 13.40 -21.19 29.75
CA ALA A 184 12.88 -22.00 30.86
C ALA A 184 12.14 -23.28 30.41
N GLY A 185 12.60 -23.92 29.34
CA GLY A 185 11.97 -25.13 28.79
C GLY A 185 10.71 -24.90 27.98
N VAL A 186 10.32 -23.66 27.73
CA VAL A 186 9.11 -23.29 26.97
C VAL A 186 9.49 -22.53 25.70
N LEU A 187 8.81 -22.85 24.61
CA LEU A 187 8.90 -22.07 23.35
C LEU A 187 8.20 -20.72 23.54
N THR A 188 8.97 -19.64 23.37
CA THR A 188 8.45 -18.27 23.51
C THR A 188 7.96 -17.71 22.18
N PRO A 189 7.14 -16.66 22.17
CA PRO A 189 6.76 -15.98 20.91
C PRO A 189 7.92 -15.19 20.29
N LYS A 190 9.08 -15.01 20.99
CA LYS A 190 10.25 -14.31 20.48
C LYS A 190 11.11 -15.20 19.58
N SER A 191 11.81 -14.57 18.64
CA SER A 191 12.73 -15.27 17.72
C SER A 191 13.92 -14.39 17.34
N TYR A 192 14.94 -15.03 16.76
CA TYR A 192 16.08 -14.39 16.11
C TYR A 192 15.97 -14.58 14.60
N SER A 193 16.43 -13.60 13.82
CA SER A 193 16.60 -13.78 12.38
C SER A 193 17.52 -14.97 12.09
N ALA A 194 17.18 -15.75 11.05
CA ALA A 194 18.04 -16.81 10.53
C ALA A 194 19.31 -16.26 9.86
N TYR A 195 19.38 -14.98 9.60
CA TYR A 195 20.48 -14.28 8.96
C TYR A 195 21.20 -13.39 9.96
N ALA A 196 22.48 -13.06 9.69
CA ALA A 196 23.30 -12.25 10.57
C ALA A 196 24.04 -11.13 9.82
N GLY A 197 24.30 -10.04 10.52
CA GLY A 197 25.09 -8.91 10.04
C GLY A 197 24.53 -8.29 8.76
N VAL A 198 25.42 -8.02 7.80
CA VAL A 198 25.05 -7.39 6.53
C VAL A 198 24.13 -8.26 5.65
N GLN A 199 24.15 -9.58 5.83
CA GLN A 199 23.21 -10.46 5.13
C GLN A 199 21.78 -10.27 5.64
N ASP A 200 21.60 -10.11 6.94
CA ASP A 200 20.28 -9.81 7.51
C ASP A 200 19.74 -8.47 7.00
N ALA A 201 20.60 -7.44 6.97
CA ALA A 201 20.24 -6.15 6.39
C ALA A 201 19.89 -6.25 4.90
N MET A 202 20.63 -7.05 4.12
CA MET A 202 20.36 -7.25 2.70
C MET A 202 19.05 -7.99 2.45
N ILE A 203 18.77 -9.05 3.19
CA ILE A 203 17.52 -9.80 3.11
C ILE A 203 16.35 -8.92 3.53
N GLN A 204 16.51 -8.16 4.62
CA GLN A 204 15.48 -7.23 5.08
C GLN A 204 15.15 -6.17 4.04
N TRP A 205 16.12 -5.59 3.36
CA TRP A 205 15.85 -4.55 2.35
C TRP A 205 15.56 -5.11 0.96
N TRP A 206 15.97 -6.34 0.65
CA TRP A 206 15.38 -7.05 -0.48
C TRP A 206 13.86 -7.24 -0.27
N TYR A 207 13.44 -7.64 0.94
CA TYR A 207 12.04 -7.68 1.32
C TYR A 207 11.42 -6.28 1.34
N GLY A 208 11.99 -5.32 2.08
CA GLY A 208 11.40 -4.01 2.32
C GLY A 208 11.15 -3.22 1.03
N HIS A 209 12.13 -3.20 0.11
CA HIS A 209 11.96 -2.56 -1.20
C HIS A 209 10.92 -3.30 -2.06
N ASN A 210 10.98 -4.63 -2.09
CA ASN A 210 10.04 -5.41 -2.87
C ASN A 210 8.63 -5.45 -2.26
N ALA A 211 8.48 -5.25 -0.96
CA ALA A 211 7.17 -5.02 -0.33
C ALA A 211 6.51 -3.74 -0.89
N VAL A 212 7.25 -2.64 -1.03
CA VAL A 212 6.71 -1.45 -1.69
C VAL A 212 6.55 -1.66 -3.20
N GLY A 213 7.42 -2.43 -3.85
CA GLY A 213 7.34 -2.76 -5.28
C GLY A 213 6.19 -3.68 -5.66
N PHE A 214 5.94 -4.71 -4.88
CA PHE A 214 4.91 -5.71 -5.21
C PHE A 214 3.64 -5.53 -4.40
N PHE A 215 3.70 -5.30 -3.11
CA PHE A 215 2.49 -5.06 -2.33
C PHE A 215 1.90 -3.67 -2.62
N LEU A 216 2.67 -2.60 -2.45
CA LEU A 216 2.17 -1.23 -2.61
C LEU A 216 2.18 -0.71 -4.06
N THR A 217 2.82 -1.40 -5.01
CA THR A 217 2.83 -0.96 -6.41
C THR A 217 2.12 -1.97 -7.30
N ALA A 218 2.64 -3.18 -7.51
CA ALA A 218 2.07 -4.14 -8.46
C ALA A 218 0.62 -4.49 -8.15
N GLY A 219 0.28 -4.76 -6.87
CA GLY A 219 -1.10 -5.03 -6.46
C GLY A 219 -2.06 -3.88 -6.80
N PHE A 220 -1.67 -2.64 -6.52
CA PHE A 220 -2.48 -1.46 -6.81
C PHE A 220 -2.50 -1.08 -8.30
N LEU A 221 -1.49 -1.45 -9.07
CA LEU A 221 -1.56 -1.40 -10.54
C LEU A 221 -2.61 -2.37 -11.10
N GLY A 222 -2.82 -3.52 -10.47
CA GLY A 222 -3.98 -4.37 -10.77
C GLY A 222 -5.30 -3.63 -10.61
N MET A 223 -5.48 -2.83 -9.54
CA MET A 223 -6.64 -1.94 -9.40
C MET A 223 -6.71 -0.91 -10.54
N MET A 224 -5.62 -0.24 -10.83
CA MET A 224 -5.55 0.77 -11.89
C MET A 224 -5.99 0.20 -13.23
N TYR A 225 -5.48 -0.96 -13.61
CA TYR A 225 -5.85 -1.59 -14.89
C TYR A 225 -7.30 -2.05 -14.98
N TYR A 226 -7.96 -2.29 -13.83
CA TYR A 226 -9.37 -2.69 -13.84
C TYR A 226 -10.32 -1.52 -13.60
N PHE A 227 -10.14 -0.74 -12.52
CA PHE A 227 -11.14 0.22 -12.07
C PHE A 227 -11.10 1.54 -12.86
N VAL A 228 -9.93 2.04 -13.25
CA VAL A 228 -9.84 3.29 -14.01
C VAL A 228 -10.53 3.18 -15.38
N PRO A 229 -10.30 2.13 -16.19
CA PRO A 229 -11.05 1.94 -17.42
C PRO A 229 -12.55 1.83 -17.22
N LYS A 230 -12.96 1.11 -16.17
CA LYS A 230 -14.40 0.91 -15.86
C LYS A 230 -15.08 2.21 -15.44
N GLN A 231 -14.44 3.01 -14.57
CA GLN A 231 -15.00 4.30 -14.15
C GLN A 231 -14.98 5.32 -15.28
N ALA A 232 -13.92 5.35 -16.06
CA ALA A 232 -13.84 6.26 -17.23
C ALA A 232 -14.75 5.85 -18.39
N GLY A 233 -15.25 4.60 -18.41
CA GLY A 233 -16.01 4.05 -19.55
C GLY A 233 -15.17 4.00 -20.82
N ARG A 234 -13.87 3.71 -20.71
CA ARG A 234 -12.93 3.70 -21.83
C ARG A 234 -11.93 2.52 -21.70
N PRO A 235 -11.45 1.95 -22.81
CA PRO A 235 -10.47 0.87 -22.76
C PRO A 235 -9.13 1.36 -22.24
N VAL A 236 -8.22 0.42 -21.96
CA VAL A 236 -6.80 0.71 -21.70
C VAL A 236 -6.21 1.46 -22.90
N TYR A 237 -5.47 2.53 -22.66
CA TYR A 237 -4.89 3.38 -23.70
C TYR A 237 -3.99 2.59 -24.66
N SER A 238 -3.07 1.78 -24.12
CA SER A 238 -2.22 0.91 -24.91
C SER A 238 -2.02 -0.44 -24.21
N TYR A 239 -2.55 -1.50 -24.82
CA TYR A 239 -2.36 -2.86 -24.27
C TYR A 239 -0.91 -3.33 -24.44
N ARG A 240 -0.24 -2.94 -25.53
CA ARG A 240 1.20 -3.23 -25.75
C ARG A 240 2.05 -2.59 -24.65
N LEU A 241 1.76 -1.34 -24.29
CA LEU A 241 2.45 -0.65 -23.20
C LEU A 241 2.19 -1.35 -21.85
N SER A 242 1.01 -1.93 -21.65
CA SER A 242 0.71 -2.72 -20.44
C SER A 242 1.59 -3.97 -20.33
N VAL A 243 1.87 -4.63 -21.43
CA VAL A 243 2.77 -5.81 -21.47
C VAL A 243 4.20 -5.39 -21.11
N VAL A 244 4.71 -4.33 -21.75
CA VAL A 244 6.05 -3.79 -21.47
C VAL A 244 6.14 -3.33 -20.00
N HIS A 245 5.13 -2.60 -19.52
CA HIS A 245 5.07 -2.13 -18.14
C HIS A 245 5.16 -3.30 -17.16
N PHE A 246 4.35 -4.35 -17.36
CA PHE A 246 4.34 -5.49 -16.45
C PHE A 246 5.72 -6.16 -16.37
N TRP A 247 6.23 -6.65 -17.49
CA TRP A 247 7.48 -7.43 -17.50
C TRP A 247 8.70 -6.61 -17.07
N ALA A 248 8.83 -5.38 -17.57
CA ALA A 248 9.93 -4.52 -17.20
C ALA A 248 9.89 -4.15 -15.71
N LEU A 249 8.70 -3.84 -15.16
CA LEU A 249 8.53 -3.51 -13.74
C LEU A 249 8.90 -4.69 -12.85
N ILE A 250 8.28 -5.86 -13.09
CA ILE A 250 8.48 -7.07 -12.27
C ILE A 250 9.96 -7.46 -12.24
N PHE A 251 10.62 -7.49 -13.39
CA PHE A 251 12.04 -7.84 -13.46
C PHE A 251 12.94 -6.84 -12.74
N THR A 252 12.67 -5.55 -12.92
CA THR A 252 13.57 -4.50 -12.44
C THR A 252 13.46 -4.29 -10.93
N TYR A 253 12.27 -4.42 -10.35
CA TYR A 253 12.07 -4.29 -8.90
C TYR A 253 12.93 -5.24 -8.06
N MET A 254 13.12 -6.47 -8.54
CA MET A 254 13.83 -7.52 -7.78
C MET A 254 15.24 -7.11 -7.34
N TRP A 255 15.89 -6.22 -8.08
CA TRP A 255 17.30 -5.87 -7.92
C TRP A 255 17.54 -4.52 -7.25
N ALA A 256 16.50 -3.71 -7.04
CA ALA A 256 16.65 -2.34 -6.57
C ALA A 256 16.88 -2.20 -5.05
N GLY A 257 16.55 -3.23 -4.25
CA GLY A 257 16.63 -3.20 -2.78
C GLY A 257 17.92 -2.68 -2.15
N PRO A 258 19.12 -3.00 -2.67
CA PRO A 258 20.35 -2.54 -2.07
C PRO A 258 20.55 -1.02 -2.03
N HIS A 259 19.76 -0.23 -2.74
CA HIS A 259 19.81 1.23 -2.63
C HIS A 259 19.43 1.77 -1.23
N HIS A 260 18.73 0.97 -0.42
CA HIS A 260 18.47 1.30 0.99
C HIS A 260 19.70 1.15 1.89
N LEU A 261 20.77 0.54 1.40
CA LEU A 261 21.97 0.21 2.15
C LEU A 261 23.22 0.96 1.64
N HIS A 262 23.03 2.14 1.04
CA HIS A 262 24.14 3.02 0.70
C HIS A 262 24.94 3.42 1.95
N TYR A 263 26.25 3.50 1.81
CA TYR A 263 27.20 3.87 2.88
C TYR A 263 27.19 2.91 4.10
N THR A 264 26.74 1.66 3.89
CA THR A 264 26.83 0.59 4.90
C THR A 264 27.97 -0.38 4.59
N ALA A 265 28.11 -1.43 5.40
CA ALA A 265 29.09 -2.51 5.17
C ALA A 265 28.74 -3.44 4.00
N LEU A 266 27.61 -3.24 3.30
CA LEU A 266 27.28 -3.97 2.07
C LEU A 266 28.34 -3.63 0.99
N PRO A 267 28.84 -4.61 0.19
CA PRO A 267 29.79 -4.33 -0.89
C PRO A 267 29.29 -3.22 -1.82
N ASP A 268 30.19 -2.31 -2.20
CA ASP A 268 29.84 -1.11 -2.97
C ASP A 268 29.22 -1.42 -4.35
N TRP A 269 29.67 -2.48 -5.00
CA TRP A 269 29.11 -2.91 -6.27
C TRP A 269 27.60 -3.31 -6.13
N THR A 270 27.23 -3.93 -5.01
CA THR A 270 25.83 -4.31 -4.72
C THR A 270 24.97 -3.06 -4.52
N GLN A 271 25.49 -2.06 -3.79
CA GLN A 271 24.84 -0.76 -3.62
C GLN A 271 24.62 -0.06 -4.98
N SER A 272 25.64 -0.12 -5.84
CA SER A 272 25.58 0.47 -7.20
C SER A 272 24.58 -0.26 -8.09
N VAL A 273 24.48 -1.60 -8.00
CA VAL A 273 23.44 -2.37 -8.70
C VAL A 273 22.06 -1.91 -8.26
N GLY A 274 21.80 -1.76 -6.95
CA GLY A 274 20.54 -1.24 -6.41
C GLY A 274 20.18 0.14 -6.99
N MET A 275 21.15 1.05 -7.06
CA MET A 275 20.98 2.37 -7.66
C MET A 275 20.62 2.28 -9.16
N ILE A 276 21.36 1.51 -9.95
CA ILE A 276 21.15 1.38 -11.39
C ILE A 276 19.76 0.81 -11.69
N PHE A 277 19.36 -0.26 -11.02
CA PHE A 277 18.03 -0.85 -11.21
C PHE A 277 16.92 0.07 -10.76
N SER A 278 17.14 0.88 -9.72
CA SER A 278 16.19 1.93 -9.31
C SER A 278 16.01 3.00 -10.39
N LEU A 279 17.08 3.43 -11.04
CA LEU A 279 17.00 4.39 -12.15
C LEU A 279 16.28 3.80 -13.38
N ILE A 280 16.52 2.52 -13.69
CA ILE A 280 15.85 1.83 -14.80
C ILE A 280 14.33 1.72 -14.52
N LEU A 281 13.91 1.57 -13.25
CA LEU A 281 12.49 1.52 -12.85
C LEU A 281 11.69 2.75 -13.26
N LEU A 282 12.33 3.90 -13.46
CA LEU A 282 11.64 5.11 -13.91
C LEU A 282 10.87 4.88 -15.21
N ALA A 283 11.48 4.19 -16.17
CA ALA A 283 10.88 3.96 -17.49
C ALA A 283 9.57 3.13 -17.43
N PRO A 284 9.53 1.92 -16.83
CA PRO A 284 8.28 1.16 -16.74
C PRO A 284 7.24 1.85 -15.86
N SER A 285 7.63 2.47 -14.73
CA SER A 285 6.70 3.14 -13.82
C SER A 285 5.98 4.30 -14.50
N TRP A 286 6.72 5.14 -15.20
CA TRP A 286 6.13 6.25 -15.96
C TRP A 286 5.35 5.76 -17.18
N GLY A 287 5.77 4.68 -17.83
CA GLY A 287 5.00 4.01 -18.86
C GLY A 287 3.62 3.59 -18.33
N GLY A 288 3.55 3.05 -17.11
CA GLY A 288 2.29 2.71 -16.42
C GLY A 288 1.45 3.94 -16.08
N MET A 289 2.06 5.00 -15.54
CA MET A 289 1.37 6.27 -15.26
C MET A 289 0.76 6.87 -16.54
N ILE A 290 1.55 6.98 -17.61
CA ILE A 290 1.09 7.50 -18.88
C ILE A 290 -0.07 6.66 -19.42
N ASN A 291 0.07 5.33 -19.43
CA ASN A 291 -0.98 4.42 -19.86
C ASN A 291 -2.27 4.58 -19.04
N GLY A 292 -2.13 4.86 -17.75
CA GLY A 292 -3.25 5.13 -16.85
C GLY A 292 -3.96 6.46 -17.14
N ILE A 293 -3.19 7.55 -17.21
CA ILE A 293 -3.73 8.91 -17.38
C ILE A 293 -4.28 9.13 -18.80
N MET A 294 -3.59 8.63 -19.83
CA MET A 294 -3.97 8.81 -21.22
C MET A 294 -5.26 8.09 -21.63
N LYS A 295 -5.83 7.25 -20.75
CA LYS A 295 -7.20 6.76 -20.92
C LYS A 295 -8.22 7.89 -21.06
N LEU A 296 -7.92 9.06 -20.49
CA LEU A 296 -8.77 10.24 -20.60
C LEU A 296 -8.46 11.12 -21.82
N SER A 297 -7.53 10.72 -22.70
CA SER A 297 -7.28 11.47 -23.94
C SER A 297 -8.58 11.66 -24.73
N GLY A 298 -8.94 12.91 -25.00
CA GLY A 298 -10.22 13.28 -25.61
C GLY A 298 -11.45 13.19 -24.67
N ALA A 299 -11.27 12.95 -23.37
CA ALA A 299 -12.38 12.84 -22.41
C ALA A 299 -12.07 13.50 -21.04
N TRP A 300 -11.19 14.48 -21.01
CA TRP A 300 -10.79 15.19 -19.79
C TRP A 300 -11.95 15.89 -19.07
N HIS A 301 -13.00 16.28 -19.81
CA HIS A 301 -14.21 16.87 -19.25
C HIS A 301 -14.86 15.98 -18.17
N LYS A 302 -14.70 14.66 -18.26
CA LYS A 302 -15.27 13.71 -17.27
C LYS A 302 -14.75 13.96 -15.84
N LEU A 303 -13.55 14.50 -15.69
CA LEU A 303 -13.02 14.84 -14.36
C LEU A 303 -13.81 15.94 -13.65
N ARG A 304 -14.56 16.79 -14.38
CA ARG A 304 -15.36 17.84 -13.74
C ARG A 304 -16.50 17.26 -12.91
N ASP A 305 -17.15 16.22 -13.44
CA ASP A 305 -18.43 15.73 -12.93
C ASP A 305 -18.34 14.40 -12.17
N ASP A 306 -17.14 13.74 -12.21
CA ASP A 306 -16.95 12.43 -11.61
C ASP A 306 -15.87 12.48 -10.51
N PRO A 307 -16.28 12.61 -9.23
CA PRO A 307 -15.32 12.69 -8.12
C PRO A 307 -14.61 11.35 -7.86
N ILE A 308 -15.17 10.20 -8.23
CA ILE A 308 -14.49 8.90 -8.13
C ILE A 308 -13.32 8.87 -9.11
N LEU A 309 -13.54 9.36 -10.33
CA LEU A 309 -12.50 9.45 -11.35
C LEU A 309 -11.40 10.44 -10.94
N LYS A 310 -11.75 11.54 -10.23
CA LYS A 310 -10.75 12.46 -9.65
C LYS A 310 -9.80 11.72 -8.70
N PHE A 311 -10.29 10.92 -7.76
CA PHE A 311 -9.46 10.09 -6.90
C PHE A 311 -8.52 9.20 -7.70
N MET A 312 -9.03 8.50 -8.71
CA MET A 312 -8.26 7.55 -9.51
C MET A 312 -7.18 8.22 -10.36
N ILE A 313 -7.45 9.36 -10.97
CA ILE A 313 -6.47 10.07 -11.82
C ILE A 313 -5.45 10.82 -10.97
N THR A 314 -5.87 11.44 -9.88
CA THR A 314 -4.95 12.06 -8.93
C THR A 314 -3.99 11.03 -8.32
N SER A 315 -4.48 9.81 -8.02
CA SER A 315 -3.61 8.73 -7.55
C SER A 315 -2.51 8.38 -8.56
N LEU A 316 -2.82 8.39 -9.86
CA LEU A 316 -1.83 8.13 -10.91
C LEU A 316 -0.79 9.26 -11.03
N SER A 317 -1.17 10.50 -10.78
CA SER A 317 -0.24 11.62 -10.71
C SER A 317 0.74 11.45 -9.54
N PHE A 318 0.25 11.06 -8.37
CA PHE A 318 1.09 10.74 -7.21
C PHE A 318 1.95 9.47 -7.44
N TYR A 319 1.43 8.47 -8.16
CA TYR A 319 2.23 7.33 -8.57
C TYR A 319 3.42 7.75 -9.43
N GLY A 320 3.21 8.60 -10.43
CA GLY A 320 4.29 9.13 -11.27
C GLY A 320 5.29 9.97 -10.47
N MET A 321 4.81 10.79 -9.54
CA MET A 321 5.66 11.63 -8.68
C MET A 321 6.52 10.78 -7.73
N SER A 322 5.92 9.83 -7.00
CA SER A 322 6.65 8.98 -6.07
C SER A 322 7.63 8.04 -6.76
N THR A 323 7.29 7.55 -7.97
CA THR A 323 8.19 6.71 -8.77
C THR A 323 9.24 7.49 -9.58
N PHE A 324 9.18 8.81 -9.62
CA PHE A 324 10.29 9.69 -9.99
C PHE A 324 11.22 9.94 -8.80
N GLU A 325 10.63 10.25 -7.65
CA GLU A 325 11.36 10.60 -6.44
C GLU A 325 12.19 9.43 -5.90
N GLY A 326 11.65 8.19 -5.89
CA GLY A 326 12.36 6.99 -5.44
C GLY A 326 13.69 6.77 -6.18
N PRO A 327 13.70 6.67 -7.51
CA PRO A 327 14.92 6.61 -8.31
C PRO A 327 15.89 7.77 -8.07
N MET A 328 15.39 9.00 -7.95
CA MET A 328 16.23 10.16 -7.63
C MET A 328 16.92 10.00 -6.26
N MET A 329 16.18 9.60 -5.23
CA MET A 329 16.72 9.37 -3.89
C MET A 329 17.66 8.13 -3.82
N SER A 330 17.61 7.22 -4.80
CA SER A 330 18.52 6.10 -4.90
C SER A 330 19.92 6.50 -5.40
N ILE A 331 20.08 7.67 -6.01
CA ILE A 331 21.37 8.19 -6.43
C ILE A 331 22.22 8.47 -5.18
N LYS A 332 23.42 7.91 -5.10
CA LYS A 332 24.27 7.97 -3.88
C LYS A 332 24.40 9.40 -3.33
N THR A 333 24.68 10.38 -4.15
CA THR A 333 24.82 11.78 -3.72
C THR A 333 23.54 12.40 -3.17
N VAL A 334 22.39 12.08 -3.75
CA VAL A 334 21.06 12.50 -3.24
C VAL A 334 20.73 11.72 -1.96
N ASN A 335 21.01 10.42 -1.94
CA ASN A 335 20.79 9.57 -0.78
C ASN A 335 21.59 10.04 0.44
N ALA A 336 22.83 10.50 0.27
CA ALA A 336 23.64 11.10 1.32
C ALA A 336 22.97 12.32 2.00
N LEU A 337 22.07 13.00 1.30
CA LEU A 337 21.29 14.12 1.86
C LEU A 337 19.97 13.66 2.46
N SER A 338 19.28 12.73 1.79
CA SER A 338 17.89 12.36 2.10
C SER A 338 17.75 11.23 3.13
N HIS A 339 18.76 10.35 3.27
CA HIS A 339 18.67 9.15 4.08
C HIS A 339 18.45 9.50 5.57
N TYR A 340 17.47 8.85 6.21
CA TYR A 340 17.02 9.08 7.59
C TYR A 340 16.35 10.45 7.85
N THR A 341 16.18 11.30 6.86
CA THR A 341 15.48 12.59 7.00
C THR A 341 13.98 12.45 6.79
N ASP A 342 13.23 13.50 7.15
CA ASP A 342 11.79 13.61 6.87
C ASP A 342 11.46 13.63 5.36
N TRP A 343 12.44 13.82 4.49
CA TRP A 343 12.24 13.65 3.04
C TRP A 343 11.79 12.23 2.70
N THR A 344 12.40 11.20 3.34
CA THR A 344 11.96 9.81 3.17
C THR A 344 10.51 9.61 3.63
N VAL A 345 10.09 10.29 4.70
CA VAL A 345 8.70 10.29 5.17
C VAL A 345 7.76 10.95 4.16
N GLY A 346 8.17 12.08 3.57
CA GLY A 346 7.43 12.74 2.47
C GLY A 346 7.26 11.83 1.26
N HIS A 347 8.34 11.17 0.85
CA HIS A 347 8.35 10.20 -0.25
C HIS A 347 7.37 9.05 -0.01
N VAL A 348 7.47 8.38 1.14
CA VAL A 348 6.59 7.23 1.42
C VAL A 348 5.12 7.63 1.52
N HIS A 349 4.79 8.84 2.00
CA HIS A 349 3.41 9.32 2.07
C HIS A 349 2.88 9.83 0.74
N SER A 350 3.72 10.34 -0.17
CA SER A 350 3.32 10.59 -1.55
C SER A 350 2.86 9.29 -2.24
N GLY A 351 3.56 8.18 -1.98
CA GLY A 351 3.16 6.85 -2.41
C GLY A 351 1.98 6.28 -1.64
N ALA A 352 2.03 6.26 -0.30
CA ALA A 352 1.03 5.59 0.52
C ALA A 352 -0.32 6.33 0.58
N LEU A 353 -0.33 7.65 0.76
CA LEU A 353 -1.56 8.43 0.76
C LEU A 353 -1.96 8.86 -0.65
N GLY A 354 -1.02 9.42 -1.41
CA GLY A 354 -1.30 9.95 -2.74
C GLY A 354 -1.62 8.86 -3.78
N TRP A 355 -0.85 7.79 -3.83
CA TRP A 355 -1.08 6.68 -4.77
C TRP A 355 -1.99 5.61 -4.18
N VAL A 356 -1.54 4.91 -3.15
CA VAL A 356 -2.19 3.70 -2.63
C VAL A 356 -3.56 4.00 -2.02
N ALA A 357 -3.66 5.00 -1.13
CA ALA A 357 -4.92 5.28 -0.49
C ALA A 357 -5.94 5.87 -1.47
N MET A 358 -5.55 6.80 -2.34
CA MET A 358 -6.50 7.39 -3.28
C MET A 358 -7.04 6.39 -4.31
N ILE A 359 -6.20 5.49 -4.86
CA ILE A 359 -6.72 4.45 -5.78
C ILE A 359 -7.62 3.46 -5.04
N SER A 360 -7.32 3.12 -3.79
CA SER A 360 -8.16 2.27 -2.94
C SER A 360 -9.51 2.93 -2.68
N ILE A 361 -9.52 4.19 -2.25
CA ILE A 361 -10.74 4.98 -1.99
C ILE A 361 -11.61 5.02 -3.24
N GLY A 362 -11.02 5.38 -4.40
CA GLY A 362 -11.73 5.40 -5.67
C GLY A 362 -12.31 4.04 -6.05
N SER A 363 -11.54 2.96 -5.84
CA SER A 363 -12.00 1.59 -6.14
C SER A 363 -13.12 1.13 -5.21
N ILE A 364 -13.06 1.45 -3.93
CA ILE A 364 -14.13 1.12 -2.96
C ILE A 364 -15.40 1.94 -3.27
N TYR A 365 -15.30 3.22 -3.58
CA TYR A 365 -16.45 4.01 -4.03
C TYR A 365 -17.09 3.45 -5.31
N TYR A 366 -16.29 2.91 -6.24
CA TYR A 366 -16.80 2.21 -7.41
C TYR A 366 -17.52 0.90 -7.05
N LEU A 367 -16.95 0.11 -6.13
CA LEU A 367 -17.44 -1.22 -5.78
C LEU A 367 -18.73 -1.18 -4.95
N LEU A 368 -18.79 -0.31 -3.95
CA LEU A 368 -19.78 -0.39 -2.90
C LEU A 368 -21.24 -0.34 -3.39
N PRO A 369 -21.65 0.59 -4.28
CA PRO A 369 -23.02 0.60 -4.78
C PRO A 369 -23.37 -0.70 -5.48
N ARG A 370 -22.43 -1.25 -6.28
CA ARG A 370 -22.63 -2.50 -7.03
C ARG A 370 -22.78 -3.73 -6.14
N LEU A 371 -22.12 -3.72 -4.99
CA LEU A 371 -22.18 -4.79 -3.99
C LEU A 371 -23.48 -4.75 -3.17
N PHE A 372 -24.17 -3.58 -3.14
CA PHE A 372 -25.39 -3.36 -2.38
C PHE A 372 -26.59 -2.99 -3.26
N GLY A 373 -26.53 -3.30 -4.58
CA GLY A 373 -27.65 -3.13 -5.50
C GLY A 373 -28.09 -1.68 -5.71
N LYS A 374 -27.16 -0.73 -5.57
CA LYS A 374 -27.41 0.68 -5.80
C LYS A 374 -26.79 1.15 -7.14
N PRO A 375 -27.39 2.11 -7.83
CA PRO A 375 -26.81 2.68 -9.04
C PRO A 375 -25.56 3.51 -8.73
N GLU A 376 -25.54 4.21 -7.60
CA GLU A 376 -24.46 5.10 -7.17
C GLU A 376 -24.36 5.19 -5.63
N MET A 377 -23.32 5.83 -5.13
CA MET A 377 -23.17 6.16 -3.72
C MET A 377 -24.30 7.10 -3.26
N HIS A 378 -24.61 7.09 -1.97
CA HIS A 378 -25.66 7.93 -1.39
C HIS A 378 -25.47 9.42 -1.76
N SER A 379 -24.25 9.93 -1.75
CA SER A 379 -23.99 11.33 -2.07
C SER A 379 -22.69 11.53 -2.85
N LYS A 380 -22.79 12.02 -4.08
CA LYS A 380 -21.64 12.47 -4.88
C LYS A 380 -20.95 13.70 -4.27
N LYS A 381 -21.73 14.59 -3.63
CA LYS A 381 -21.19 15.79 -2.96
C LYS A 381 -20.24 15.41 -1.81
N LEU A 382 -20.57 14.40 -1.03
CA LEU A 382 -19.68 13.89 0.02
C LEU A 382 -18.37 13.31 -0.56
N ILE A 383 -18.43 12.64 -1.72
CA ILE A 383 -17.22 12.17 -2.40
C ILE A 383 -16.36 13.35 -2.87
N GLU A 384 -16.99 14.39 -3.42
CA GLU A 384 -16.29 15.60 -3.87
C GLU A 384 -15.58 16.32 -2.70
N VAL A 385 -16.27 16.50 -1.57
CA VAL A 385 -15.70 17.10 -0.36
C VAL A 385 -14.53 16.25 0.15
N HIS A 386 -14.73 14.93 0.24
CA HIS A 386 -13.67 13.99 0.62
C HIS A 386 -12.44 14.14 -0.29
N PHE A 387 -12.65 14.17 -1.61
CA PHE A 387 -11.56 14.31 -2.57
C PHE A 387 -10.70 15.55 -2.30
N TRP A 388 -11.34 16.71 -2.12
CA TRP A 388 -10.60 17.96 -1.94
C TRP A 388 -9.86 18.02 -0.61
N ILE A 389 -10.50 17.64 0.50
CA ILE A 389 -9.82 17.68 1.80
C ILE A 389 -8.68 16.63 1.89
N ALA A 390 -8.86 15.45 1.30
CA ALA A 390 -7.82 14.44 1.22
C ALA A 390 -6.64 14.93 0.35
N THR A 391 -6.91 15.52 -0.81
CA THR A 391 -5.86 16.05 -1.71
C THR A 391 -5.08 17.17 -1.05
N ILE A 392 -5.76 18.14 -0.44
CA ILE A 392 -5.11 19.23 0.31
C ILE A 392 -4.29 18.65 1.46
N GLY A 393 -4.84 17.68 2.20
CA GLY A 393 -4.15 17.00 3.30
C GLY A 393 -2.85 16.34 2.87
N VAL A 394 -2.87 15.59 1.76
CA VAL A 394 -1.66 14.95 1.21
C VAL A 394 -0.63 16.00 0.79
N VAL A 395 -1.04 17.04 0.06
CA VAL A 395 -0.12 18.07 -0.44
C VAL A 395 0.55 18.80 0.72
N LEU A 396 -0.20 19.20 1.74
CA LEU A 396 0.37 19.84 2.95
C LEU A 396 1.36 18.89 3.64
N TYR A 397 0.99 17.62 3.79
CA TYR A 397 1.82 16.62 4.43
C TYR A 397 3.17 16.46 3.71
N ILE A 398 3.13 16.12 2.42
CA ILE A 398 4.35 15.80 1.67
C ILE A 398 5.25 17.02 1.48
N ALA A 399 4.68 18.18 1.18
CA ALA A 399 5.45 19.41 1.00
C ALA A 399 6.20 19.81 2.28
N SER A 400 5.54 19.72 3.44
CA SER A 400 6.20 20.00 4.73
C SER A 400 7.34 19.03 5.01
N MET A 401 7.16 17.74 4.71
CA MET A 401 8.19 16.72 4.93
C MET A 401 9.37 16.84 3.95
N TRP A 402 9.13 17.24 2.71
CA TRP A 402 10.21 17.50 1.76
C TRP A 402 11.08 18.67 2.22
N ILE A 403 10.47 19.78 2.61
CA ILE A 403 11.20 20.97 3.08
C ILE A 403 11.97 20.62 4.37
N ALA A 404 11.30 19.99 5.34
CA ALA A 404 11.93 19.55 6.58
C ALA A 404 13.10 18.60 6.32
N GLY A 405 12.94 17.61 5.46
CA GLY A 405 13.96 16.60 5.18
C GLY A 405 15.19 17.17 4.48
N VAL A 406 15.01 18.06 3.50
CA VAL A 406 16.14 18.76 2.85
C VAL A 406 16.87 19.63 3.87
N MET A 407 16.15 20.36 4.69
CA MET A 407 16.72 21.18 5.76
C MET A 407 17.50 20.33 6.77
N GLN A 408 16.94 19.23 7.25
CA GLN A 408 17.60 18.29 8.16
C GLN A 408 18.91 17.77 7.55
N GLY A 409 18.88 17.28 6.33
CA GLY A 409 20.07 16.75 5.66
C GLY A 409 21.18 17.79 5.49
N LEU A 410 20.83 19.04 5.19
CA LEU A 410 21.79 20.15 5.12
C LEU A 410 22.35 20.50 6.49
N MET A 411 21.52 20.56 7.53
CA MET A 411 21.98 20.85 8.90
C MET A 411 22.88 19.74 9.46
N TRP A 412 22.54 18.47 9.24
CA TRP A 412 23.31 17.35 9.78
C TRP A 412 24.70 17.19 9.16
N ARG A 413 24.89 17.67 7.95
CA ARG A 413 26.17 17.59 7.23
C ARG A 413 27.02 18.86 7.31
N ALA A 414 26.47 19.92 7.89
CA ALA A 414 27.20 21.19 8.04
C ALA A 414 28.28 21.07 9.12
N THR A 415 29.54 21.34 8.75
CA THR A 415 30.69 21.29 9.64
C THR A 415 31.44 22.62 9.64
N ASN A 416 31.99 22.97 10.80
CA ASN A 416 32.91 24.10 10.98
C ASN A 416 34.29 23.77 10.38
N VAL A 417 35.17 24.76 10.30
CA VAL A 417 36.54 24.58 9.78
C VAL A 417 37.33 23.57 10.57
N ASP A 418 37.08 23.46 11.88
CA ASP A 418 37.71 22.50 12.80
C ASP A 418 37.14 21.09 12.75
N GLY A 419 36.13 20.83 11.87
CA GLY A 419 35.48 19.55 11.72
C GLY A 419 34.34 19.28 12.71
N THR A 420 34.02 20.20 13.62
CA THR A 420 32.89 20.07 14.53
C THR A 420 31.57 20.34 13.79
N LEU A 421 30.42 19.82 14.30
CA LEU A 421 29.11 20.08 13.74
C LEU A 421 28.71 21.54 13.92
N THR A 422 28.23 22.19 12.86
CA THR A 422 27.72 23.57 12.91
C THR A 422 26.45 23.68 13.74
N TYR A 423 25.58 22.66 13.65
CA TYR A 423 24.32 22.61 14.37
C TYR A 423 24.28 21.43 15.31
N SER A 424 23.77 21.63 16.52
CA SER A 424 23.45 20.54 17.43
C SER A 424 22.23 19.76 16.95
N PHE A 425 22.06 18.52 17.44
CA PHE A 425 20.85 17.73 17.18
C PHE A 425 19.58 18.48 17.61
N VAL A 426 19.60 19.12 18.79
CA VAL A 426 18.45 19.86 19.34
C VAL A 426 18.06 21.05 18.44
N GLU A 427 19.03 21.75 17.86
CA GLU A 427 18.75 22.84 16.92
C GLU A 427 18.06 22.33 15.66
N SER A 428 18.51 21.20 15.10
CA SER A 428 17.85 20.59 13.94
C SER A 428 16.44 20.11 14.25
N VAL A 429 16.20 19.52 15.44
CA VAL A 429 14.86 19.14 15.91
C VAL A 429 13.96 20.37 16.04
N LYS A 430 14.43 21.45 16.71
CA LYS A 430 13.66 22.70 16.85
C LYS A 430 13.27 23.31 15.50
N ALA A 431 14.16 23.25 14.51
CA ALA A 431 13.89 23.76 13.17
C ALA A 431 12.80 22.94 12.44
N THR A 432 12.57 21.68 12.79
CA THR A 432 11.55 20.83 12.16
C THR A 432 10.14 21.00 12.75
N TYR A 433 9.97 21.56 13.95
CA TYR A 433 8.67 21.69 14.61
C TYR A 433 7.57 22.35 13.77
N PRO A 434 7.79 23.45 13.05
CA PRO A 434 6.77 24.06 12.21
C PRO A 434 6.25 23.09 11.14
N PHE A 435 7.13 22.29 10.55
CA PHE A 435 6.78 21.33 9.51
C PHE A 435 6.04 20.12 10.07
N TRP A 436 6.37 19.66 11.27
CA TRP A 436 5.61 18.62 11.96
C TRP A 436 4.19 19.05 12.30
N THR A 437 4.00 20.34 12.64
CA THR A 437 2.66 20.91 12.84
C THR A 437 1.83 20.89 11.55
N ILE A 438 2.45 21.25 10.41
CA ILE A 438 1.78 21.20 9.10
C ILE A 438 1.49 19.73 8.70
N ARG A 439 2.41 18.81 8.96
CA ARG A 439 2.23 17.38 8.79
C ARG A 439 1.01 16.87 9.56
N LEU A 440 0.88 17.24 10.83
CA LEU A 440 -0.26 16.88 11.67
C LEU A 440 -1.57 17.39 11.08
N LEU A 441 -1.62 18.65 10.64
CA LEU A 441 -2.78 19.23 9.98
C LEU A 441 -3.15 18.45 8.70
N GLY A 442 -2.17 18.13 7.86
CA GLY A 442 -2.38 17.32 6.66
C GLY A 442 -2.97 15.94 6.97
N GLY A 443 -2.45 15.28 8.01
CA GLY A 443 -2.97 14.00 8.49
C GLY A 443 -4.41 14.08 9.02
N LEU A 444 -4.73 15.12 9.77
CA LEU A 444 -6.10 15.38 10.27
C LEU A 444 -7.10 15.60 9.13
N LEU A 445 -6.72 16.36 8.11
CA LEU A 445 -7.57 16.56 6.92
C LEU A 445 -7.82 15.24 6.19
N PHE A 446 -6.79 14.43 5.97
CA PHE A 446 -6.95 13.13 5.32
C PHE A 446 -7.85 12.19 6.12
N LEU A 447 -7.62 12.08 7.44
CA LEU A 447 -8.45 11.28 8.35
C LEU A 447 -9.91 11.75 8.36
N SER A 448 -10.16 13.07 8.35
CA SER A 448 -11.51 13.63 8.27
C SER A 448 -12.24 13.19 7.00
N GLY A 449 -11.51 13.11 5.88
CA GLY A 449 -12.02 12.55 4.63
C GLY A 449 -12.45 11.09 4.75
N MET A 450 -11.70 10.28 5.48
CA MET A 450 -12.06 8.88 5.73
C MET A 450 -13.34 8.72 6.56
N PHE A 451 -13.59 9.61 7.53
CA PHE A 451 -14.87 9.63 8.24
C PHE A 451 -16.05 10.02 7.33
N ILE A 452 -15.84 10.98 6.42
CA ILE A 452 -16.85 11.31 5.39
C ILE A 452 -17.14 10.10 4.50
N MET A 453 -16.09 9.36 4.11
CA MET A 453 -16.25 8.13 3.34
C MET A 453 -17.06 7.08 4.11
N ALA A 454 -16.73 6.83 5.37
CA ALA A 454 -17.42 5.86 6.22
C ALA A 454 -18.92 6.22 6.35
N TRP A 455 -19.22 7.48 6.56
CA TRP A 455 -20.61 7.97 6.62
C TRP A 455 -21.37 7.76 5.32
N ASN A 456 -20.78 8.14 4.20
CA ASN A 456 -21.39 7.95 2.87
C ASN A 456 -21.59 6.45 2.54
N MET A 457 -20.62 5.60 2.93
CA MET A 457 -20.74 4.15 2.82
C MET A 457 -21.90 3.61 3.66
N PHE A 458 -21.96 4.00 4.93
CA PHE A 458 -23.03 3.56 5.84
C PHE A 458 -24.42 3.87 5.26
N LEU A 459 -24.64 5.09 4.78
CA LEU A 459 -25.91 5.50 4.16
C LEU A 459 -26.21 4.72 2.87
N THR A 460 -25.19 4.44 2.07
CA THR A 460 -25.33 3.63 0.85
C THR A 460 -25.76 2.19 1.18
N MET A 461 -25.13 1.59 2.18
CA MET A 461 -25.42 0.23 2.63
C MET A 461 -26.80 0.13 3.31
N ALA A 462 -27.15 1.08 4.18
CA ALA A 462 -28.44 1.12 4.85
C ALA A 462 -29.62 1.27 3.87
N GLY A 463 -29.41 2.00 2.78
CA GLY A 463 -30.42 2.15 1.71
C GLY A 463 -30.43 1.04 0.66
N GLY A 464 -29.51 0.06 0.75
CA GLY A 464 -29.34 -1.02 -0.23
C GLY A 464 -29.58 -2.42 0.33
N LYS A 465 -29.46 -3.41 -0.53
CA LYS A 465 -29.46 -4.83 -0.15
C LYS A 465 -28.21 -5.50 -0.74
N ALA A 466 -27.55 -6.37 0.03
CA ALA A 466 -26.43 -7.17 -0.46
C ALA A 466 -26.89 -8.02 -1.66
N VAL A 467 -26.17 -7.93 -2.77
CA VAL A 467 -26.48 -8.66 -4.00
C VAL A 467 -25.24 -9.41 -4.50
N ASP A 468 -25.48 -10.58 -5.05
CA ASP A 468 -24.48 -11.35 -5.80
C ASP A 468 -24.96 -11.35 -7.28
N ALA A 469 -24.14 -10.79 -8.17
CA ALA A 469 -24.51 -10.69 -9.58
C ALA A 469 -24.36 -12.07 -10.26
N PRO A 470 -25.18 -12.37 -11.28
CA PRO A 470 -25.02 -13.60 -12.06
C PRO A 470 -23.68 -13.59 -12.80
N VAL A 471 -23.10 -14.78 -12.93
CA VAL A 471 -21.88 -15.00 -13.73
C VAL A 471 -22.21 -14.71 -15.20
N LEU A 472 -21.35 -13.92 -15.85
CA LEU A 472 -21.50 -13.61 -17.27
C LEU A 472 -21.37 -14.91 -18.08
N ALA A 473 -22.30 -15.13 -18.99
CA ALA A 473 -22.17 -16.23 -19.95
C ALA A 473 -20.85 -16.10 -20.74
N PRO A 474 -20.23 -17.23 -21.14
CA PRO A 474 -19.13 -17.18 -22.09
C PRO A 474 -19.60 -16.36 -23.31
N ALA A 475 -18.77 -15.42 -23.77
CA ALA A 475 -19.01 -14.79 -25.06
C ALA A 475 -19.11 -15.90 -26.09
N GLY A 476 -20.25 -16.05 -26.75
CA GLY A 476 -20.43 -17.05 -27.77
C GLY A 476 -19.27 -17.00 -28.73
N ALA A 477 -18.72 -18.15 -29.08
CA ALA A 477 -17.73 -18.27 -30.13
C ALA A 477 -18.39 -17.76 -31.42
N HIS A 478 -18.12 -16.54 -31.79
CA HIS A 478 -18.40 -15.95 -33.10
C HIS A 478 -17.08 -15.84 -33.84
#